data_1e208a4cef1e036aa097469a1bc20096
#
_entry.id   1e208a4cef1e036aa097469a1bc20096
#
_cell.length_a   1.000
_cell.length_b   1.000
_cell.length_c   1.000
_cell.angle_alpha   90.00
_cell.angle_beta   90.00
_cell.angle_gamma   90.00
#
_symmetry.space_group_name_H-M   'P 1'
#
loop_
_entity.id
_entity.type
_entity.pdbx_description
1 polymer ?
#
loop_
_entity_poly.entity_id
_entity_poly.type
_entity_poly.pdbx_seq_one_letter_code
_entity_poly.pdbx_strand_id
1 'polypeptide(L)'
;MDAVDQAALVDKGEVTPLELLEAAIERIERIDPALNAVVIRWFDHARDTARADLPDGPFRGVPFLIKDLFAGYAGQRISNGNVALKNESAISDADTTLVSRFRSAGLVIAGRTNSPELGSVPTTEPLAWGATHNPWDTSRSPGGSSGGTAAAVASGMVPFGHASDGGGSIRIPASCCGLVGLKPSQGRISLGPIRDETALSVELCLSRTVRDTATLLDAVRGPAIGDTVIAPAPARRYVDELGAEPGRLRIGLLDHHPQGGSVAPECAAAARSVGGLLESLGHTVEQAWPAALEDATLRLHFATLWCTNMGVGLRRFEEQLGRP
;
A
#
# COMPACT_ATOMS: atom_id res chain seq x y z
N MET A 1 -14.45 0.93 13.01
CA MET A 1 -15.12 1.57 11.85
C MET A 1 -14.13 1.57 10.71
N ASP A 2 -14.52 1.15 9.52
CA ASP A 2 -13.68 1.21 8.32
C ASP A 2 -13.80 2.57 7.61
N ALA A 3 -13.10 2.76 6.48
CA ALA A 3 -13.06 4.05 5.79
C ALA A 3 -14.41 4.40 5.13
N VAL A 4 -15.12 3.42 4.58
CA VAL A 4 -16.44 3.62 3.96
C VAL A 4 -17.46 4.07 5.02
N ASP A 5 -17.44 3.46 6.22
CA ASP A 5 -18.31 3.89 7.31
C ASP A 5 -17.97 5.31 7.80
N GLN A 6 -16.67 5.68 7.85
CA GLN A 6 -16.25 7.04 8.20
C GLN A 6 -16.75 8.07 7.19
N ALA A 7 -16.63 7.80 5.88
CA ALA A 7 -17.19 8.66 4.84
C ALA A 7 -18.71 8.81 4.98
N ALA A 8 -19.41 7.71 5.26
CA ALA A 8 -20.87 7.74 5.47
C ALA A 8 -21.32 8.61 6.65
N LEU A 9 -20.50 8.73 7.72
CA LEU A 9 -20.80 9.68 8.82
C LEU A 9 -20.65 11.13 8.36
N VAL A 10 -19.64 11.42 7.52
CA VAL A 10 -19.46 12.77 6.96
C VAL A 10 -20.62 13.14 6.05
N ASP A 11 -21.03 12.22 5.17
CA ASP A 11 -22.14 12.45 4.22
C ASP A 11 -23.47 12.69 4.95
N LYS A 12 -23.69 12.07 6.10
CA LYS A 12 -24.87 12.30 6.95
C LYS A 12 -24.77 13.56 7.80
N GLY A 13 -23.61 14.22 7.83
CA GLY A 13 -23.36 15.37 8.71
C GLY A 13 -23.26 15.00 10.19
N GLU A 14 -23.06 13.73 10.53
CA GLU A 14 -22.87 13.26 11.91
C GLU A 14 -21.50 13.63 12.46
N VAL A 15 -20.47 13.74 11.58
CA VAL A 15 -19.13 14.23 11.89
C VAL A 15 -18.61 15.08 10.73
N THR A 16 -17.73 16.01 11.03
CA THR A 16 -17.02 16.80 10.02
C THR A 16 -15.73 16.11 9.59
N PRO A 17 -15.20 16.41 8.37
CA PRO A 17 -13.87 15.96 7.97
C PRO A 17 -12.77 16.34 8.96
N LEU A 18 -12.88 17.54 9.56
CA LEU A 18 -11.90 18.00 10.55
C LEU A 18 -11.93 17.16 11.84
N GLU A 19 -13.10 16.80 12.35
CA GLU A 19 -13.21 15.92 13.52
C GLU A 19 -12.62 14.54 13.29
N LEU A 20 -12.84 13.95 12.11
CA LEU A 20 -12.18 12.67 11.73
C LEU A 20 -10.67 12.81 11.67
N LEU A 21 -10.18 13.90 11.07
CA LEU A 21 -8.74 14.19 10.97
C LEU A 21 -8.12 14.38 12.36
N GLU A 22 -8.72 15.18 13.23
CA GLU A 22 -8.19 15.42 14.57
C GLU A 22 -8.16 14.11 15.40
N ALA A 23 -9.17 13.27 15.28
CA ALA A 23 -9.16 11.96 15.91
C ALA A 23 -8.04 11.04 15.37
N ALA A 24 -7.69 11.15 14.08
CA ALA A 24 -6.56 10.43 13.53
C ALA A 24 -5.22 11.03 13.99
N ILE A 25 -5.09 12.35 14.03
CA ILE A 25 -3.89 13.05 14.53
C ILE A 25 -3.63 12.67 15.99
N GLU A 26 -4.65 12.73 16.85
CA GLU A 26 -4.53 12.32 18.27
C GLU A 26 -4.01 10.89 18.40
N ARG A 27 -4.52 9.96 17.59
CA ARG A 27 -4.04 8.56 17.60
C ARG A 27 -2.61 8.46 17.11
N ILE A 28 -2.22 9.18 16.05
CA ILE A 28 -0.86 9.21 15.53
C ILE A 28 0.08 9.73 16.63
N GLU A 29 -0.23 10.86 17.25
CA GLU A 29 0.62 11.45 18.29
C GLU A 29 0.79 10.55 19.52
N ARG A 30 -0.25 9.82 19.89
CA ARG A 30 -0.23 8.92 21.04
C ARG A 30 0.46 7.58 20.74
N ILE A 31 0.28 7.00 19.56
CA ILE A 31 0.70 5.62 19.25
C ILE A 31 2.04 5.58 18.52
N ASP A 32 2.26 6.52 17.61
CA ASP A 32 3.40 6.49 16.71
C ASP A 32 4.79 6.60 17.38
N PRO A 33 4.95 7.26 18.55
CA PRO A 33 6.23 7.26 19.25
C PRO A 33 6.79 5.85 19.57
N ALA A 34 5.92 4.85 19.72
CA ALA A 34 6.32 3.45 19.94
C ALA A 34 6.53 2.67 18.65
N LEU A 35 5.99 3.13 17.52
CA LEU A 35 5.98 2.37 16.25
C LEU A 35 6.86 2.97 15.15
N ASN A 36 7.09 4.27 15.14
CA ASN A 36 7.82 4.99 14.10
C ASN A 36 7.28 4.70 12.69
N ALA A 37 5.96 4.79 12.56
CA ALA A 37 5.23 4.48 11.34
C ALA A 37 5.01 5.71 10.45
N VAL A 38 4.85 6.93 11.05
CA VAL A 38 4.51 8.18 10.35
C VAL A 38 5.69 9.15 10.44
N VAL A 39 6.49 9.21 9.39
CA VAL A 39 7.80 9.88 9.39
C VAL A 39 7.80 11.31 8.85
N ILE A 40 6.84 11.67 8.01
CA ILE A 40 6.63 13.03 7.54
C ILE A 40 5.18 13.42 7.83
N ARG A 41 4.99 14.53 8.55
CA ARG A 41 3.67 14.99 8.99
C ARG A 41 3.43 16.37 8.43
N TRP A 42 2.26 16.63 7.88
CA TRP A 42 1.80 17.93 7.42
C TRP A 42 0.38 18.22 7.91
N PHE A 43 0.20 18.07 9.23
CA PHE A 43 -1.11 18.15 9.88
C PHE A 43 -1.81 19.49 9.65
N ASP A 44 -1.08 20.60 9.60
CA ASP A 44 -1.69 21.91 9.33
C ASP A 44 -2.26 22.00 7.91
N HIS A 45 -1.50 21.52 6.90
CA HIS A 45 -2.02 21.39 5.54
C HIS A 45 -3.25 20.47 5.46
N ALA A 46 -3.23 19.36 6.21
CA ALA A 46 -4.37 18.44 6.26
C ALA A 46 -5.61 19.10 6.93
N ARG A 47 -5.42 19.92 7.99
CA ARG A 47 -6.48 20.71 8.62
C ARG A 47 -7.09 21.71 7.65
N ASP A 48 -6.26 22.40 6.88
CA ASP A 48 -6.74 23.34 5.87
C ASP A 48 -7.51 22.61 4.77
N THR A 49 -7.02 21.44 4.33
CA THR A 49 -7.73 20.57 3.39
C THR A 49 -9.09 20.11 3.96
N ALA A 50 -9.14 19.68 5.21
CA ALA A 50 -10.38 19.21 5.85
C ALA A 50 -11.42 20.30 6.09
N ARG A 51 -11.00 21.58 6.14
CA ARG A 51 -11.91 22.75 6.23
C ARG A 51 -12.40 23.23 4.87
N ALA A 52 -11.70 22.88 3.80
CA ALA A 52 -12.06 23.27 2.43
C ALA A 52 -13.25 22.45 1.92
N ASP A 53 -13.83 22.88 0.79
CA ASP A 53 -14.81 22.07 0.08
C ASP A 53 -14.08 20.88 -0.60
N LEU A 54 -14.32 19.69 -0.05
CA LEU A 54 -13.71 18.46 -0.51
C LEU A 54 -14.45 17.91 -1.73
N PRO A 55 -13.76 17.27 -2.68
CA PRO A 55 -14.39 16.54 -3.78
C PRO A 55 -15.43 15.54 -3.26
N ASP A 56 -16.54 15.45 -4.01
CA ASP A 56 -17.58 14.46 -3.77
C ASP A 56 -17.09 13.09 -4.27
N GLY A 57 -16.49 12.33 -3.38
CA GLY A 57 -15.88 11.04 -3.64
C GLY A 57 -16.17 10.02 -2.54
N PRO A 58 -15.93 8.73 -2.78
CA PRO A 58 -16.34 7.64 -1.90
C PRO A 58 -15.68 7.66 -0.51
N PHE A 59 -14.68 8.52 -0.30
CA PHE A 59 -13.95 8.66 0.96
C PHE A 59 -13.90 10.13 1.41
N ARG A 60 -14.93 10.91 1.10
CA ARG A 60 -14.97 12.33 1.45
C ARG A 60 -14.71 12.55 2.94
N GLY A 61 -13.63 13.28 3.24
CA GLY A 61 -13.24 13.65 4.61
C GLY A 61 -12.48 12.58 5.39
N VAL A 62 -12.23 11.41 4.81
CA VAL A 62 -11.52 10.31 5.51
C VAL A 62 -10.02 10.59 5.59
N PRO A 63 -9.40 10.53 6.80
CA PRO A 63 -7.96 10.70 6.97
C PRO A 63 -7.18 9.54 6.33
N PHE A 64 -6.10 9.91 5.64
CA PHE A 64 -5.27 8.99 4.86
C PHE A 64 -3.78 9.30 5.02
N LEU A 65 -2.94 8.28 4.88
CA LEU A 65 -1.49 8.41 4.84
C LEU A 65 -0.96 7.81 3.54
N ILE A 66 0.05 8.45 2.94
CA ILE A 66 0.72 7.93 1.76
C ILE A 66 2.12 7.43 2.12
N LYS A 67 2.56 6.36 1.45
CA LYS A 67 3.89 5.80 1.63
C LYS A 67 4.97 6.79 1.19
N ASP A 68 6.07 6.88 1.91
CA ASP A 68 7.23 7.69 1.54
C ASP A 68 8.06 7.03 0.44
N LEU A 69 7.41 6.74 -0.70
CA LEU A 69 8.04 6.12 -1.87
C LEU A 69 7.26 6.51 -3.13
N PHE A 70 7.87 7.28 -4.01
CA PHE A 70 7.41 7.68 -5.36
C PHE A 70 6.02 8.33 -5.46
N ALA A 71 5.19 8.30 -4.45
CA ALA A 71 3.87 8.93 -4.42
C ALA A 71 3.99 10.45 -4.23
N GLY A 72 4.31 11.18 -5.31
CA GLY A 72 4.43 12.62 -5.28
C GLY A 72 3.12 13.30 -4.91
N TYR A 73 3.17 14.25 -3.96
CA TYR A 73 2.10 15.18 -3.61
C TYR A 73 2.65 16.59 -3.73
N ALA A 74 2.11 17.38 -4.66
CA ALA A 74 2.59 18.72 -4.97
C ALA A 74 2.76 19.61 -3.74
N GLY A 75 3.93 20.22 -3.59
CA GLY A 75 4.28 21.07 -2.46
C GLY A 75 4.60 20.34 -1.15
N GLN A 76 4.52 19.02 -1.10
CA GLN A 76 4.78 18.24 0.11
C GLN A 76 6.11 17.48 0.04
N ARG A 77 6.74 17.32 1.20
CA ARG A 77 8.02 16.62 1.35
C ARG A 77 7.90 15.15 0.97
N ILE A 78 8.99 14.62 0.38
CA ILE A 78 9.19 13.20 0.08
C ILE A 78 10.68 12.86 0.27
N SER A 79 10.97 11.70 0.89
CA SER A 79 12.37 11.27 1.04
C SER A 79 12.68 9.95 0.33
N ASN A 80 11.68 9.17 -0.06
CA ASN A 80 11.85 7.82 -0.61
C ASN A 80 12.71 6.91 0.30
N GLY A 81 12.69 7.14 1.61
CA GLY A 81 13.54 6.46 2.58
C GLY A 81 15.04 6.83 2.51
N ASN A 82 15.42 7.81 1.70
CA ASN A 82 16.80 8.22 1.44
C ASN A 82 17.23 9.35 2.37
N VAL A 83 18.46 9.25 2.92
CA VAL A 83 19.02 10.21 3.88
C VAL A 83 19.25 11.59 3.25
N ALA A 84 19.78 11.65 2.02
CA ALA A 84 20.09 12.92 1.36
C ALA A 84 18.80 13.69 1.03
N LEU A 85 17.80 13.03 0.44
CA LEU A 85 16.50 13.65 0.15
C LEU A 85 15.78 14.11 1.42
N LYS A 86 15.89 13.34 2.53
CA LYS A 86 15.38 13.76 3.84
C LYS A 86 16.06 15.03 4.32
N ASN A 87 17.40 15.08 4.29
CA ASN A 87 18.19 16.18 4.82
C ASN A 87 17.98 17.47 4.02
N GLU A 88 17.82 17.37 2.71
CA GLU A 88 17.53 18.51 1.83
C GLU A 88 16.05 18.89 1.80
N SER A 89 15.21 18.18 2.59
CA SER A 89 13.77 18.42 2.64
C SER A 89 13.12 18.43 1.25
N ALA A 90 13.50 17.47 0.40
CA ALA A 90 13.03 17.37 -0.96
C ALA A 90 11.50 17.44 -1.06
N ILE A 91 11.00 18.26 -1.98
CA ILE A 91 9.58 18.53 -2.19
C ILE A 91 9.16 17.97 -3.55
N SER A 92 7.96 17.44 -3.63
CA SER A 92 7.36 17.01 -4.90
C SER A 92 6.79 18.22 -5.65
N ASP A 93 7.18 18.40 -6.92
CA ASP A 93 6.71 19.51 -7.76
C ASP A 93 5.27 19.29 -8.25
N ALA A 94 4.84 18.03 -8.35
CA ALA A 94 3.53 17.66 -8.86
C ALA A 94 2.93 16.45 -8.13
N ASP A 95 1.61 16.33 -8.23
CA ASP A 95 0.91 15.10 -7.87
C ASP A 95 1.23 13.99 -8.88
N THR A 96 1.47 12.77 -8.40
CA THR A 96 1.33 11.61 -9.28
C THR A 96 -0.14 11.39 -9.62
N THR A 97 -0.39 10.69 -10.73
CA THR A 97 -1.76 10.33 -11.14
C THR A 97 -2.55 9.68 -10.00
N LEU A 98 -1.91 8.78 -9.24
CA LEU A 98 -2.55 8.09 -8.13
C LEU A 98 -2.87 9.05 -6.98
N VAL A 99 -1.95 9.93 -6.59
CA VAL A 99 -2.18 10.93 -5.53
C VAL A 99 -3.29 11.90 -5.91
N SER A 100 -3.33 12.34 -7.17
CA SER A 100 -4.45 13.15 -7.70
C SER A 100 -5.79 12.41 -7.56
N ARG A 101 -5.83 11.09 -7.85
CA ARG A 101 -7.03 10.26 -7.68
C ARG A 101 -7.41 10.05 -6.21
N PHE A 102 -6.45 9.94 -5.30
CA PHE A 102 -6.73 9.92 -3.86
C PHE A 102 -7.43 11.21 -3.41
N ARG A 103 -6.93 12.35 -3.87
CA ARG A 103 -7.56 13.65 -3.59
C ARG A 103 -8.96 13.75 -4.19
N SER A 104 -9.13 13.31 -5.44
CA SER A 104 -10.44 13.28 -6.11
C SER A 104 -11.43 12.31 -5.45
N ALA A 105 -10.94 11.28 -4.75
CA ALA A 105 -11.77 10.40 -3.92
C ALA A 105 -12.22 11.04 -2.60
N GLY A 106 -11.81 12.28 -2.32
CA GLY A 106 -12.17 13.04 -1.12
C GLY A 106 -11.29 12.77 0.11
N LEU A 107 -10.17 12.05 -0.05
CA LEU A 107 -9.26 11.71 1.04
C LEU A 107 -8.51 12.94 1.59
N VAL A 108 -8.39 13.02 2.91
CA VAL A 108 -7.58 14.02 3.61
C VAL A 108 -6.22 13.41 3.97
N ILE A 109 -5.21 13.73 3.16
CA ILE A 109 -3.86 13.16 3.31
C ILE A 109 -3.08 13.93 4.36
N ALA A 110 -2.70 13.26 5.47
CA ALA A 110 -2.10 13.89 6.65
C ALA A 110 -0.59 13.72 6.78
N GLY A 111 0.03 12.88 5.96
CA GLY A 111 1.47 12.62 6.09
C GLY A 111 1.94 11.40 5.30
N ARG A 112 3.22 11.04 5.53
CA ARG A 112 3.86 9.89 4.92
C ARG A 112 4.25 8.84 5.94
N THR A 113 4.05 7.60 5.54
CA THR A 113 4.47 6.43 6.31
C THR A 113 5.86 5.97 5.92
N ASN A 114 6.58 5.39 6.87
CA ASN A 114 7.94 4.91 6.70
C ASN A 114 8.06 3.80 5.64
N SER A 115 9.15 3.83 4.90
CA SER A 115 9.52 2.86 3.85
C SER A 115 11.03 2.71 3.82
N PRO A 116 11.59 1.54 3.55
CA PRO A 116 13.03 1.43 3.29
C PRO A 116 13.40 2.19 2.03
N GLU A 117 14.65 2.57 1.93
CA GLU A 117 15.19 3.31 0.80
C GLU A 117 14.84 2.62 -0.54
N LEU A 118 14.25 3.39 -1.47
CA LEU A 118 13.76 2.90 -2.77
C LEU A 118 12.78 1.72 -2.69
N GLY A 119 12.28 1.39 -1.51
CA GLY A 119 11.44 0.20 -1.31
C GLY A 119 12.17 -1.12 -1.53
N SER A 120 13.49 -1.13 -1.40
CA SER A 120 14.40 -2.18 -1.90
C SER A 120 14.37 -3.49 -1.14
N VAL A 121 13.88 -3.51 0.12
CA VAL A 121 13.94 -4.68 1.02
C VAL A 121 12.58 -5.00 1.65
N PRO A 122 12.37 -6.25 2.13
CA PRO A 122 11.10 -6.70 2.72
C PRO A 122 10.94 -6.33 4.21
N THR A 123 11.76 -5.41 4.73
CA THR A 123 11.67 -4.82 6.08
C THR A 123 11.53 -3.30 5.97
N THR A 124 11.22 -2.61 7.07
CA THR A 124 11.07 -1.15 7.08
C THR A 124 11.98 -0.55 8.14
N GLU A 125 13.26 -0.39 7.75
CA GLU A 125 14.36 0.02 8.64
C GLU A 125 15.34 0.97 7.90
N PRO A 126 14.84 2.08 7.27
CA PRO A 126 15.72 2.98 6.55
C PRO A 126 16.67 3.73 7.50
N LEU A 127 17.89 3.98 7.06
CA LEU A 127 18.82 4.85 7.78
C LEU A 127 18.24 6.27 7.96
N ALA A 128 17.42 6.70 7.03
CA ALA A 128 16.81 8.03 7.07
C ALA A 128 15.92 8.24 8.31
N TRP A 129 15.11 7.25 8.68
CA TRP A 129 14.06 7.41 9.68
C TRP A 129 14.14 6.41 10.84
N GLY A 130 15.00 5.38 10.73
CA GLY A 130 15.04 4.27 11.69
C GLY A 130 13.97 3.22 11.45
N ALA A 131 13.97 2.18 12.29
CA ALA A 131 13.08 1.04 12.16
C ALA A 131 11.62 1.39 12.52
N THR A 132 10.69 0.83 11.76
CA THR A 132 9.29 0.75 12.15
C THR A 132 9.03 -0.56 12.88
N HIS A 133 8.26 -0.51 13.95
CA HIS A 133 7.94 -1.65 14.80
C HIS A 133 6.55 -2.22 14.46
N ASN A 134 6.41 -3.55 14.59
CA ASN A 134 5.14 -4.22 14.41
C ASN A 134 4.22 -3.94 15.61
N PRO A 135 2.98 -3.47 15.42
CA PRO A 135 2.08 -3.14 16.53
C PRO A 135 1.64 -4.34 17.36
N TRP A 136 1.75 -5.58 16.85
CA TRP A 136 1.43 -6.80 17.57
C TRP A 136 2.59 -7.27 18.47
N ASP A 137 3.83 -6.98 18.07
CA ASP A 137 5.06 -7.31 18.80
C ASP A 137 6.15 -6.31 18.38
N THR A 138 6.41 -5.33 19.19
CA THR A 138 7.37 -4.25 18.89
C THR A 138 8.82 -4.69 18.78
N SER A 139 9.14 -5.93 19.13
CA SER A 139 10.46 -6.52 18.88
C SER A 139 10.64 -7.03 17.44
N ARG A 140 9.57 -7.00 16.63
CA ARG A 140 9.55 -7.51 15.26
C ARG A 140 9.33 -6.41 14.24
N SER A 141 9.75 -6.67 13.00
CA SER A 141 9.44 -5.85 11.84
C SER A 141 7.96 -5.98 11.45
N PRO A 142 7.30 -4.91 10.99
CA PRO A 142 5.97 -5.00 10.37
C PRO A 142 6.03 -5.54 8.94
N GLY A 143 7.20 -6.03 8.50
CA GLY A 143 7.47 -6.33 7.10
C GLY A 143 7.77 -5.07 6.29
N GLY A 144 7.84 -5.22 4.96
CA GLY A 144 8.19 -4.13 4.04
C GLY A 144 7.85 -4.46 2.58
N SER A 145 7.99 -3.46 1.75
CA SER A 145 8.47 -2.11 2.04
C SER A 145 7.40 -1.13 2.52
N SER A 146 6.09 -1.48 2.56
CA SER A 146 5.02 -0.63 3.09
C SER A 146 4.76 -0.87 4.59
N GLY A 147 5.81 -1.10 5.39
CA GLY A 147 5.69 -1.45 6.80
C GLY A 147 5.17 -0.31 7.67
N GLY A 148 5.54 0.94 7.37
CA GLY A 148 4.99 2.10 8.06
C GLY A 148 3.48 2.21 7.86
N THR A 149 2.98 2.00 6.63
CA THR A 149 1.53 1.96 6.37
C THR A 149 0.86 0.82 7.12
N ALA A 150 1.46 -0.38 7.11
CA ALA A 150 0.90 -1.52 7.83
C ALA A 150 0.80 -1.27 9.34
N ALA A 151 1.86 -0.74 9.94
CA ALA A 151 1.87 -0.40 11.36
C ALA A 151 0.82 0.68 11.72
N ALA A 152 0.69 1.72 10.90
CA ALA A 152 -0.30 2.77 11.11
C ALA A 152 -1.75 2.27 11.00
N VAL A 153 -2.04 1.41 10.03
CA VAL A 153 -3.39 0.85 9.82
C VAL A 153 -3.74 -0.19 10.87
N ALA A 154 -2.82 -1.11 11.17
CA ALA A 154 -3.05 -2.17 12.16
C ALA A 154 -3.23 -1.62 13.57
N SER A 155 -2.51 -0.56 13.93
CA SER A 155 -2.65 0.12 15.23
C SER A 155 -3.87 1.06 15.30
N GLY A 156 -4.59 1.27 14.19
CA GLY A 156 -5.79 2.10 14.14
C GLY A 156 -5.54 3.61 14.09
N MET A 157 -4.35 4.08 13.72
CA MET A 157 -4.06 5.50 13.49
C MET A 157 -4.94 6.06 12.38
N VAL A 158 -5.04 5.32 11.27
CA VAL A 158 -5.93 5.60 10.13
C VAL A 158 -6.67 4.33 9.71
N PRO A 159 -7.83 4.43 9.03
CA PRO A 159 -8.59 3.24 8.62
C PRO A 159 -7.89 2.42 7.54
N PHE A 160 -7.16 3.05 6.65
CA PHE A 160 -6.39 2.47 5.57
C PHE A 160 -5.31 3.45 5.10
N GLY A 161 -4.36 3.00 4.27
CA GLY A 161 -3.27 3.85 3.79
C GLY A 161 -2.64 3.32 2.51
N HIS A 162 -1.96 4.21 1.77
CA HIS A 162 -1.29 3.89 0.50
C HIS A 162 -0.14 2.89 0.69
N ALA A 163 -0.01 1.97 -0.24
CA ALA A 163 1.05 0.98 -0.31
C ALA A 163 1.40 0.63 -1.76
N SER A 164 2.61 0.13 -2.00
CA SER A 164 3.09 -0.32 -3.30
C SER A 164 3.71 -1.71 -3.22
N ASP A 165 3.74 -2.47 -4.32
CA ASP A 165 4.22 -3.85 -4.37
C ASP A 165 4.95 -4.15 -5.68
N GLY A 166 6.27 -4.29 -5.61
CA GLY A 166 7.11 -4.75 -6.73
C GLY A 166 7.59 -6.20 -6.55
N GLY A 167 7.74 -6.64 -5.30
CA GLY A 167 8.19 -7.98 -4.94
C GLY A 167 7.45 -8.59 -3.75
N GLY A 168 6.37 -7.95 -3.29
CA GLY A 168 5.60 -8.36 -2.11
C GLY A 168 5.24 -7.22 -1.16
N SER A 169 5.59 -5.98 -1.49
CA SER A 169 5.57 -4.86 -0.53
C SER A 169 4.18 -4.31 -0.14
N ILE A 170 3.09 -4.83 -0.68
CA ILE A 170 1.73 -4.78 -0.10
C ILE A 170 1.49 -6.04 0.73
N ARG A 171 1.72 -7.21 0.13
CA ARG A 171 1.33 -8.53 0.66
C ARG A 171 2.13 -8.95 1.89
N ILE A 172 3.45 -8.68 1.91
CA ILE A 172 4.33 -9.00 3.05
C ILE A 172 3.88 -8.25 4.32
N PRO A 173 3.79 -6.89 4.32
CA PRO A 173 3.36 -6.18 5.51
C PRO A 173 1.89 -6.44 5.87
N ALA A 174 1.01 -6.73 4.91
CA ALA A 174 -0.34 -7.18 5.19
C ALA A 174 -0.34 -8.48 6.01
N SER A 175 0.47 -9.46 5.60
CA SER A 175 0.64 -10.74 6.31
C SER A 175 1.23 -10.55 7.70
N CYS A 176 2.26 -9.70 7.84
CA CYS A 176 2.92 -9.45 9.13
C CYS A 176 2.03 -8.71 10.14
N CYS A 177 1.06 -7.92 9.66
CA CYS A 177 0.24 -7.05 10.51
C CYS A 177 -1.26 -7.44 10.55
N GLY A 178 -1.66 -8.53 9.88
CA GLY A 178 -3.05 -9.00 9.89
C GLY A 178 -4.02 -8.09 9.13
N LEU A 179 -3.61 -7.60 7.95
CA LEU A 179 -4.36 -6.67 7.12
C LEU A 179 -4.77 -7.28 5.77
N VAL A 180 -5.70 -6.62 5.10
CA VAL A 180 -6.01 -6.88 3.71
C VAL A 180 -4.96 -6.19 2.83
N GLY A 181 -4.29 -6.98 1.98
CA GLY A 181 -3.29 -6.50 1.05
C GLY A 181 -3.50 -7.09 -0.34
N LEU A 182 -4.15 -6.35 -1.23
CA LEU A 182 -4.37 -6.72 -2.62
C LEU A 182 -3.29 -6.12 -3.50
N LYS A 183 -2.52 -6.97 -4.18
CA LYS A 183 -1.66 -6.55 -5.29
C LYS A 183 -2.48 -6.56 -6.58
N PRO A 184 -2.87 -5.41 -7.16
CA PRO A 184 -3.59 -5.40 -8.42
C PRO A 184 -2.72 -5.90 -9.58
N SER A 185 -3.35 -6.22 -10.70
CA SER A 185 -2.63 -6.52 -11.94
C SER A 185 -1.90 -5.28 -12.45
N GLN A 186 -0.78 -5.50 -13.13
CA GLN A 186 -0.06 -4.44 -13.82
C GLN A 186 -0.99 -3.73 -14.83
N GLY A 187 -0.85 -2.41 -14.96
CA GLY A 187 -1.72 -1.60 -15.81
C GLY A 187 -3.16 -1.38 -15.29
N ARG A 188 -3.50 -1.90 -14.10
CA ARG A 188 -4.80 -1.64 -13.46
C ARG A 188 -4.88 -0.23 -12.87
N ILE A 189 -3.76 0.28 -12.37
CA ILE A 189 -3.59 1.63 -11.80
C ILE A 189 -2.38 2.24 -12.49
N SER A 190 -2.50 3.48 -12.95
CA SER A 190 -1.40 4.23 -13.56
C SER A 190 -0.30 4.53 -12.55
N LEU A 191 0.95 4.37 -12.96
CA LEU A 191 2.15 4.77 -12.23
C LEU A 191 2.68 6.16 -12.66
N GLY A 192 1.99 6.80 -13.61
CA GLY A 192 2.41 8.06 -14.21
C GLY A 192 2.38 9.27 -13.24
N PRO A 193 3.05 10.36 -13.63
CA PRO A 193 3.88 10.49 -14.82
C PRO A 193 5.35 10.06 -14.63
N ILE A 194 5.79 9.81 -13.38
CA ILE A 194 7.21 9.59 -13.06
C ILE A 194 7.69 8.14 -13.20
N ARG A 195 6.78 7.18 -13.26
CA ARG A 195 7.09 5.77 -13.46
C ARG A 195 6.18 5.17 -14.50
N ASP A 196 6.60 4.06 -15.06
CA ASP A 196 5.87 3.23 -16.00
C ASP A 196 5.89 1.75 -15.56
N GLU A 197 5.40 0.89 -16.39
CA GLU A 197 5.26 -0.54 -16.14
C GLU A 197 6.58 -1.27 -16.02
N THR A 198 7.69 -0.70 -16.49
CA THR A 198 9.03 -1.32 -16.38
C THR A 198 9.52 -1.36 -14.94
N ALA A 199 8.92 -0.55 -14.07
CA ALA A 199 9.25 -0.49 -12.65
C ALA A 199 8.90 -1.76 -11.84
N LEU A 200 8.28 -2.79 -12.41
CA LEU A 200 7.76 -3.99 -11.74
C LEU A 200 6.72 -3.70 -10.65
N SER A 201 6.43 -2.46 -10.34
CA SER A 201 5.62 -2.06 -9.20
C SER A 201 4.16 -1.87 -9.59
N VAL A 202 3.29 -2.14 -8.64
CA VAL A 202 1.89 -1.72 -8.63
C VAL A 202 1.60 -0.99 -7.33
N GLU A 203 0.54 -0.19 -7.30
CA GLU A 203 0.18 0.61 -6.13
C GLU A 203 -1.30 0.42 -5.80
N LEU A 204 -1.64 0.42 -4.49
CA LEU A 204 -3.00 0.47 -3.99
C LEU A 204 -2.99 0.89 -2.50
N CYS A 205 -3.42 0.02 -1.61
CA CYS A 205 -3.50 0.28 -0.18
C CYS A 205 -3.29 -0.98 0.68
N LEU A 206 -3.13 -0.72 1.98
CA LEU A 206 -3.37 -1.65 3.05
C LEU A 206 -4.62 -1.20 3.81
N SER A 207 -5.53 -2.10 4.11
CA SER A 207 -6.78 -1.82 4.80
C SER A 207 -7.13 -2.91 5.81
N ARG A 208 -8.13 -2.64 6.65
CA ARG A 208 -8.69 -3.66 7.56
C ARG A 208 -9.84 -4.43 6.95
N THR A 209 -10.44 -3.92 5.88
CA THR A 209 -11.61 -4.55 5.24
C THR A 209 -11.43 -4.69 3.73
N VAL A 210 -12.00 -5.76 3.16
CA VAL A 210 -12.05 -5.94 1.70
C VAL A 210 -12.87 -4.84 1.06
N ARG A 211 -13.90 -4.32 1.75
CA ARG A 211 -14.77 -3.23 1.28
C ARG A 211 -13.97 -1.96 1.00
N ASP A 212 -13.10 -1.53 1.93
CA ASP A 212 -12.24 -0.36 1.72
C ASP A 212 -11.32 -0.55 0.52
N THR A 213 -10.68 -1.74 0.41
CA THR A 213 -9.80 -2.05 -0.72
C THR A 213 -10.54 -2.02 -2.06
N ALA A 214 -11.72 -2.62 -2.15
CA ALA A 214 -12.51 -2.67 -3.38
C ALA A 214 -12.99 -1.27 -3.78
N THR A 215 -13.50 -0.49 -2.82
CA THR A 215 -13.97 0.89 -3.05
C THR A 215 -12.82 1.79 -3.51
N LEU A 216 -11.63 1.68 -2.89
CA LEU A 216 -10.48 2.46 -3.33
C LEU A 216 -10.01 2.04 -4.72
N LEU A 217 -9.96 0.74 -5.01
CA LEU A 217 -9.59 0.25 -6.34
C LEU A 217 -10.52 0.81 -7.42
N ASP A 218 -11.82 0.87 -7.16
CA ASP A 218 -12.78 1.50 -8.08
C ASP A 218 -12.53 3.00 -8.28
N ALA A 219 -12.15 3.71 -7.23
CA ALA A 219 -11.88 5.15 -7.28
C ALA A 219 -10.59 5.51 -8.02
N VAL A 220 -9.55 4.63 -7.97
CA VAL A 220 -8.22 4.97 -8.48
C VAL A 220 -7.79 4.20 -9.73
N ARG A 221 -8.55 3.18 -10.16
CA ARG A 221 -8.25 2.35 -11.34
C ARG A 221 -8.29 3.11 -12.66
N GLY A 222 -7.69 2.52 -13.66
CA GLY A 222 -7.72 2.98 -15.04
C GLY A 222 -6.44 3.68 -15.47
N PRO A 223 -6.25 3.81 -16.80
CA PRO A 223 -5.07 4.42 -17.37
C PRO A 223 -5.02 5.94 -17.16
N ALA A 224 -3.84 6.50 -17.34
CA ALA A 224 -3.60 7.91 -17.58
C ALA A 224 -3.00 8.10 -18.98
N ILE A 225 -2.93 9.36 -19.42
CA ILE A 225 -2.26 9.70 -20.68
C ILE A 225 -0.79 9.32 -20.59
N GLY A 226 -0.31 8.51 -21.54
CA GLY A 226 1.06 8.04 -21.61
C GLY A 226 1.28 6.63 -21.09
N ASP A 227 0.30 6.00 -20.45
CA ASP A 227 0.41 4.59 -20.05
C ASP A 227 0.45 3.67 -21.28
N THR A 228 1.36 2.69 -21.30
CA THR A 228 1.56 1.75 -22.39
C THR A 228 0.99 0.37 -22.10
N VAL A 229 0.83 -0.01 -20.83
CA VAL A 229 0.16 -1.22 -20.39
C VAL A 229 -1.16 -0.86 -19.70
N ILE A 230 -2.26 -1.33 -20.27
CA ILE A 230 -3.61 -1.02 -19.80
C ILE A 230 -4.35 -2.32 -19.53
N ALA A 231 -4.72 -2.55 -18.27
CA ALA A 231 -5.54 -3.70 -17.93
C ALA A 231 -6.98 -3.52 -18.45
N PRO A 232 -7.63 -4.59 -18.97
CA PRO A 232 -9.01 -4.51 -19.43
C PRO A 232 -9.94 -3.94 -18.36
N ALA A 233 -10.95 -3.17 -18.80
CA ALA A 233 -11.96 -2.66 -17.87
C ALA A 233 -12.68 -3.83 -17.17
N PRO A 234 -12.97 -3.74 -15.86
CA PRO A 234 -13.76 -4.77 -15.19
C PRO A 234 -15.21 -4.73 -15.72
N ALA A 235 -15.87 -5.89 -15.69
CA ALA A 235 -17.27 -6.01 -16.13
C ALA A 235 -18.25 -5.17 -15.28
N ARG A 236 -17.92 -4.98 -13.99
CA ARG A 236 -18.65 -4.14 -13.04
C ARG A 236 -17.68 -3.57 -12.01
N ARG A 237 -18.15 -2.72 -11.09
CA ARG A 237 -17.30 -2.18 -10.03
C ARG A 237 -16.84 -3.32 -9.10
N TYR A 238 -15.63 -3.20 -8.56
CA TYR A 238 -15.09 -4.19 -7.61
C TYR A 238 -15.90 -4.25 -6.32
N VAL A 239 -16.46 -3.13 -5.86
CA VAL A 239 -17.31 -3.11 -4.67
C VAL A 239 -18.61 -3.90 -4.89
N ASP A 240 -19.11 -3.99 -6.11
CA ASP A 240 -20.30 -4.76 -6.46
C ASP A 240 -20.05 -6.29 -6.52
N GLU A 241 -18.77 -6.71 -6.45
CA GLU A 241 -18.39 -8.12 -6.32
C GLU A 241 -18.50 -8.63 -4.86
N LEU A 242 -18.58 -7.72 -3.89
CA LEU A 242 -18.69 -8.09 -2.49
C LEU A 242 -20.03 -8.75 -2.21
N GLY A 243 -19.98 -9.97 -1.67
CA GLY A 243 -21.17 -10.77 -1.42
C GLY A 243 -21.77 -11.46 -2.65
N ALA A 244 -21.14 -11.32 -3.83
CA ALA A 244 -21.53 -12.10 -4.99
C ALA A 244 -21.11 -13.58 -4.81
N GLU A 245 -21.98 -14.50 -5.18
CA GLU A 245 -21.68 -15.93 -5.13
C GLU A 245 -20.57 -16.29 -6.14
N PRO A 246 -19.41 -16.78 -5.66
CA PRO A 246 -18.28 -17.09 -6.55
C PRO A 246 -18.48 -18.39 -7.33
N GLY A 247 -19.54 -19.15 -7.04
CA GLY A 247 -19.74 -20.51 -7.54
C GLY A 247 -18.74 -21.50 -6.95
N ARG A 248 -18.65 -22.69 -7.55
CA ARG A 248 -17.69 -23.72 -7.16
C ARG A 248 -16.35 -23.47 -7.85
N LEU A 249 -15.31 -23.22 -7.07
CA LEU A 249 -13.96 -22.98 -7.57
C LEU A 249 -13.08 -24.24 -7.42
N ARG A 250 -12.13 -24.40 -8.34
CA ARG A 250 -10.95 -25.27 -8.16
C ARG A 250 -9.80 -24.40 -7.69
N ILE A 251 -9.22 -24.72 -6.55
CA ILE A 251 -8.24 -23.91 -5.82
C ILE A 251 -6.95 -24.72 -5.65
N GLY A 252 -5.84 -24.20 -6.17
CA GLY A 252 -4.52 -24.76 -5.94
C GLY A 252 -3.98 -24.32 -4.57
N LEU A 253 -3.54 -25.26 -3.75
CA LEU A 253 -2.88 -25.03 -2.47
C LEU A 253 -1.39 -25.24 -2.60
N LEU A 254 -0.60 -24.23 -2.20
CA LEU A 254 0.84 -24.31 -2.07
C LEU A 254 1.24 -24.01 -0.62
N ASP A 255 1.63 -25.01 0.14
CA ASP A 255 2.00 -24.93 1.55
C ASP A 255 3.50 -25.17 1.81
N HIS A 256 4.29 -25.27 0.75
CA HIS A 256 5.73 -25.47 0.78
C HIS A 256 6.46 -24.57 -0.23
N HIS A 257 7.79 -24.50 -0.14
CA HIS A 257 8.57 -23.74 -1.11
C HIS A 257 8.77 -24.57 -2.39
N PRO A 258 8.31 -24.10 -3.57
CA PRO A 258 8.30 -24.91 -4.81
C PRO A 258 9.70 -25.31 -5.31
N GLN A 259 10.75 -24.63 -4.86
CA GLN A 259 12.15 -24.93 -5.18
C GLN A 259 12.90 -25.57 -3.99
N GLY A 260 12.22 -26.21 -3.05
CA GLY A 260 12.83 -26.96 -1.95
C GLY A 260 13.40 -26.11 -0.80
N GLY A 261 13.04 -24.82 -0.72
CA GLY A 261 13.37 -23.96 0.41
C GLY A 261 12.54 -24.32 1.67
N SER A 262 13.04 -23.97 2.86
CA SER A 262 12.30 -24.16 4.11
C SER A 262 11.15 -23.16 4.22
N VAL A 263 10.02 -23.62 4.75
CA VAL A 263 8.86 -22.79 5.15
C VAL A 263 8.61 -23.02 6.63
N ALA A 264 8.39 -21.94 7.39
CA ALA A 264 8.04 -22.07 8.80
C ALA A 264 6.76 -22.91 8.97
N PRO A 265 6.73 -23.87 9.91
CA PRO A 265 5.59 -24.76 10.08
C PRO A 265 4.26 -24.03 10.29
N GLU A 266 4.29 -22.90 10.96
CA GLU A 266 3.13 -22.04 11.22
C GLU A 266 2.57 -21.44 9.92
N CYS A 267 3.43 -21.03 9.00
CA CYS A 267 3.02 -20.49 7.69
C CYS A 267 2.38 -21.59 6.82
N ALA A 268 2.98 -22.77 6.80
CA ALA A 268 2.42 -23.92 6.09
C ALA A 268 1.08 -24.35 6.70
N ALA A 269 0.96 -24.37 8.03
CA ALA A 269 -0.27 -24.68 8.75
C ALA A 269 -1.38 -23.66 8.45
N ALA A 270 -1.05 -22.36 8.40
CA ALA A 270 -2.00 -21.31 8.03
C ALA A 270 -2.56 -21.51 6.62
N ALA A 271 -1.69 -21.83 5.64
CA ALA A 271 -2.14 -22.12 4.27
C ALA A 271 -3.10 -23.32 4.22
N ARG A 272 -2.78 -24.42 4.93
CA ARG A 272 -3.65 -25.60 5.02
C ARG A 272 -4.98 -25.30 5.72
N SER A 273 -4.95 -24.48 6.78
CA SER A 273 -6.16 -24.06 7.49
C SER A 273 -7.13 -23.28 6.58
N VAL A 274 -6.59 -22.37 5.76
CA VAL A 274 -7.39 -21.66 4.75
C VAL A 274 -7.91 -22.63 3.68
N GLY A 275 -7.10 -23.60 3.24
CA GLY A 275 -7.54 -24.67 2.34
C GLY A 275 -8.75 -25.43 2.89
N GLY A 276 -8.67 -25.90 4.13
CA GLY A 276 -9.79 -26.59 4.79
C GLY A 276 -11.04 -25.72 4.95
N LEU A 277 -10.88 -24.42 5.24
CA LEU A 277 -12.00 -23.49 5.27
C LEU A 277 -12.68 -23.40 3.88
N LEU A 278 -11.91 -23.29 2.80
CA LEU A 278 -12.44 -23.19 1.43
C LEU A 278 -13.15 -24.49 1.02
N GLU A 279 -12.65 -25.67 1.44
CA GLU A 279 -13.35 -26.95 1.26
C GLU A 279 -14.69 -26.97 2.01
N SER A 280 -14.74 -26.46 3.24
CA SER A 280 -15.98 -26.39 4.03
C SER A 280 -17.02 -25.45 3.41
N LEU A 281 -16.59 -24.49 2.59
CA LEU A 281 -17.44 -23.60 1.78
C LEU A 281 -17.86 -24.23 0.45
N GLY A 282 -17.47 -25.46 0.16
CA GLY A 282 -17.90 -26.24 -1.01
C GLY A 282 -17.00 -26.08 -2.24
N HIS A 283 -15.83 -25.49 -2.10
CA HIS A 283 -14.82 -25.44 -3.17
C HIS A 283 -14.02 -26.75 -3.25
N THR A 284 -13.34 -26.98 -4.37
CA THR A 284 -12.40 -28.11 -4.53
C THR A 284 -10.98 -27.58 -4.30
N VAL A 285 -10.27 -28.09 -3.31
CA VAL A 285 -8.88 -27.69 -3.00
C VAL A 285 -7.95 -28.87 -3.31
N GLU A 286 -6.88 -28.60 -4.05
CA GLU A 286 -5.89 -29.61 -4.42
C GLU A 286 -4.47 -29.04 -4.31
N GLN A 287 -3.48 -29.90 -4.02
CA GLN A 287 -2.08 -29.50 -4.07
C GLN A 287 -1.72 -29.17 -5.53
N ALA A 288 -1.62 -27.87 -5.85
CA ALA A 288 -1.32 -27.41 -7.21
C ALA A 288 -0.77 -26.00 -7.19
N TRP A 289 0.17 -25.69 -8.08
CA TRP A 289 0.76 -24.38 -8.31
C TRP A 289 1.26 -24.26 -9.76
N PRO A 290 1.48 -23.03 -10.26
CA PRO A 290 2.06 -22.85 -11.58
C PRO A 290 3.50 -23.43 -11.64
N ALA A 291 3.77 -24.26 -12.63
CA ALA A 291 5.10 -24.89 -12.81
C ALA A 291 6.24 -23.85 -12.96
N ALA A 292 5.93 -22.63 -13.43
CA ALA A 292 6.90 -21.54 -13.51
C ALA A 292 7.53 -21.19 -12.15
N LEU A 293 6.89 -21.50 -11.01
CA LEU A 293 7.45 -21.27 -9.68
C LEU A 293 8.60 -22.24 -9.34
N GLU A 294 8.74 -23.33 -10.09
CA GLU A 294 9.83 -24.31 -9.94
C GLU A 294 11.08 -23.91 -10.73
N ASP A 295 10.96 -22.92 -11.64
CA ASP A 295 12.09 -22.45 -12.44
C ASP A 295 13.13 -21.73 -11.58
N ALA A 296 14.31 -22.33 -11.43
CA ALA A 296 15.40 -21.77 -10.65
C ALA A 296 15.97 -20.47 -11.24
N THR A 297 15.75 -20.17 -12.53
CA THR A 297 16.21 -18.94 -13.19
C THR A 297 15.34 -17.74 -12.85
N LEU A 298 14.11 -17.95 -12.38
CA LEU A 298 13.17 -16.89 -12.03
C LEU A 298 13.76 -15.89 -11.03
N ARG A 299 14.49 -16.39 -10.02
CA ARG A 299 15.15 -15.54 -9.01
C ARG A 299 16.23 -14.66 -9.62
N LEU A 300 17.01 -15.19 -10.56
CA LEU A 300 18.06 -14.43 -11.25
C LEU A 300 17.46 -13.32 -12.11
N HIS A 301 16.44 -13.63 -12.89
CA HIS A 301 15.74 -12.65 -13.72
C HIS A 301 15.10 -11.54 -12.86
N PHE A 302 14.40 -11.92 -11.78
CA PHE A 302 13.84 -10.96 -10.84
C PHE A 302 14.93 -10.08 -10.22
N ALA A 303 16.03 -10.65 -9.72
CA ALA A 303 17.13 -9.90 -9.12
C ALA A 303 17.77 -8.92 -10.13
N THR A 304 17.95 -9.35 -11.38
CA THR A 304 18.49 -8.49 -12.44
C THR A 304 17.60 -7.27 -12.67
N LEU A 305 16.30 -7.48 -12.87
CA LEU A 305 15.35 -6.39 -13.07
C LEU A 305 15.25 -5.49 -11.83
N TRP A 306 15.26 -6.09 -10.64
CA TRP A 306 15.20 -5.37 -9.37
C TRP A 306 16.39 -4.43 -9.19
N CYS A 307 17.62 -4.96 -9.34
CA CYS A 307 18.84 -4.16 -9.21
C CYS A 307 18.94 -3.08 -10.29
N THR A 308 18.51 -3.36 -11.53
CA THR A 308 18.46 -2.36 -12.61
C THR A 308 17.52 -1.20 -12.24
N ASN A 309 16.34 -1.51 -11.75
CA ASN A 309 15.37 -0.48 -11.31
C ASN A 309 15.88 0.34 -10.12
N MET A 310 16.59 -0.29 -9.17
CA MET A 310 17.26 0.44 -8.08
C MET A 310 18.32 1.40 -8.63
N GLY A 311 19.16 0.96 -9.58
CA GLY A 311 20.15 1.82 -10.23
C GLY A 311 19.54 3.01 -10.96
N VAL A 312 18.40 2.81 -11.64
CA VAL A 312 17.65 3.93 -12.28
C VAL A 312 17.10 4.88 -11.21
N GLY A 313 16.58 4.36 -10.11
CA GLY A 313 16.08 5.18 -8.99
C GLY A 313 17.18 6.04 -8.37
N LEU A 314 18.36 5.48 -8.13
CA LEU A 314 19.51 6.21 -7.59
C LEU A 314 19.96 7.35 -8.53
N ARG A 315 20.07 7.09 -9.83
CA ARG A 315 20.42 8.13 -10.81
C ARG A 315 19.44 9.31 -10.79
N ARG A 316 18.15 9.04 -10.66
CA ARG A 316 17.14 10.12 -10.52
C ARG A 316 17.36 10.94 -9.24
N PHE A 317 17.80 10.31 -8.14
CA PHE A 317 18.15 11.05 -6.92
C PHE A 317 19.41 11.89 -7.11
N GLU A 318 20.44 11.36 -7.76
CA GLU A 318 21.65 12.11 -8.13
C GLU A 318 21.31 13.34 -8.98
N GLU A 319 20.46 13.16 -10.00
CA GLU A 319 19.97 14.26 -10.86
C GLU A 319 19.19 15.31 -10.04
N GLN A 320 18.28 14.87 -9.16
CA GLN A 320 17.50 15.76 -8.30
C GLN A 320 18.38 16.52 -7.30
N LEU A 321 19.42 15.90 -6.78
CA LEU A 321 20.34 16.49 -5.81
C LEU A 321 21.48 17.28 -6.47
N GLY A 322 21.69 17.14 -7.80
CA GLY A 322 22.81 17.75 -8.53
C GLY A 322 24.18 17.23 -8.10
N ARG A 323 24.24 16.04 -7.49
CA ARG A 323 25.46 15.39 -7.00
C ARG A 323 25.27 13.87 -6.88
N PRO A 324 26.38 13.07 -6.92
CA PRO A 324 26.32 11.63 -6.71
C PRO A 324 25.97 11.27 -5.27
#